data_14e0dff42cbd6cfd66a6631ce405b239
#
_entry.id   14e0dff42cbd6cfd66a6631ce405b239
#
_cell.length_a   1.000
_cell.length_b   1.000
_cell.length_c   1.000
_cell.angle_alpha   90.00
_cell.angle_beta   90.00
_cell.angle_gamma   90.00
#
_symmetry.space_group_name_H-M   'P 1'
#
loop_
_entity.id
_entity.type
_entity.pdbx_description
1 polymer ?
#
loop_
_entity_poly.entity_id
_entity_poly.type
_entity_poly.pdbx_seq_one_letter_code
_entity_poly.pdbx_strand_id
1 'polypeptide(L)'
;MKRLLLSCCILLCAVSTLKAQEQPLISPDDSIRSLVGRLFPNSNPNLSAHMNLQFSTSGVANFIEGDLEDASFKLNRVKLEILGSFSKQFSYHFRQSFNKYNNPHSLDNLSSSIEYALVNWKMSDRFTLTVGKQDIALGGYEYYVNAIKVREYSEFNDNISCYQAGVAGRFNLSSTNELVLQVVNNRSGENDETYLYGLPQGVEKAKVPVLSTVNWNGFFFDNAVQLRYAASYGQLAEGKNLYCFTAGNIYEKGPVIAYIDLMYSAFCAVDGVIKTGPCKS
;
A
#
# COMPACT_ATOMS: atom_id res chain seq x y z
N MET A 1 -6.60 -23.17 -40.92
CA MET A 1 -6.13 -22.21 -39.93
C MET A 1 -7.20 -21.77 -38.91
N LYS A 2 -8.44 -21.46 -39.29
CA LYS A 2 -9.52 -21.06 -38.33
C LYS A 2 -9.86 -22.09 -37.23
N ARG A 3 -9.66 -23.38 -37.44
CA ARG A 3 -9.95 -24.43 -36.43
C ARG A 3 -8.88 -24.57 -35.36
N LEU A 4 -7.61 -24.14 -35.62
CA LEU A 4 -6.53 -24.21 -34.68
C LEU A 4 -6.62 -23.06 -33.64
N LEU A 5 -7.07 -21.88 -34.06
CA LEU A 5 -7.30 -20.73 -33.19
C LEU A 5 -8.45 -20.96 -32.20
N LEU A 6 -9.52 -21.64 -32.63
CA LEU A 6 -10.64 -22.00 -31.76
C LEU A 6 -10.22 -23.00 -30.68
N SER A 7 -9.31 -23.93 -31.00
CA SER A 7 -8.80 -24.94 -30.06
C SER A 7 -7.90 -24.31 -28.98
N CYS A 8 -7.08 -23.30 -29.32
CA CYS A 8 -6.28 -22.55 -28.35
C CYS A 8 -7.14 -21.71 -27.41
N CYS A 9 -8.19 -21.07 -27.91
CA CYS A 9 -9.11 -20.31 -27.04
C CYS A 9 -9.88 -21.22 -26.08
N ILE A 10 -10.27 -22.43 -26.49
CA ILE A 10 -10.95 -23.39 -25.61
C ILE A 10 -9.99 -23.95 -24.56
N LEU A 11 -8.70 -24.16 -24.89
CA LEU A 11 -7.68 -24.57 -23.90
C LEU A 11 -7.38 -23.47 -22.89
N LEU A 12 -7.33 -22.20 -23.31
CA LEU A 12 -7.18 -21.05 -22.41
C LEU A 12 -8.40 -20.83 -21.51
N CYS A 13 -9.61 -21.09 -22.02
CA CYS A 13 -10.83 -21.03 -21.20
C CYS A 13 -10.96 -22.21 -20.23
N ALA A 14 -10.40 -23.39 -20.54
CA ALA A 14 -10.43 -24.55 -19.64
C ALA A 14 -9.47 -24.40 -18.44
N VAL A 15 -8.43 -23.59 -18.56
CA VAL A 15 -7.51 -23.28 -17.44
C VAL A 15 -8.10 -22.23 -16.47
N SER A 16 -9.10 -21.46 -16.88
CA SER A 16 -9.75 -20.45 -16.05
C SER A 16 -10.73 -21.01 -15.00
N THR A 17 -10.96 -22.32 -14.96
CA THR A 17 -11.79 -22.98 -13.94
C THR A 17 -11.00 -23.60 -12.79
N LEU A 18 -9.69 -23.44 -12.74
CA LEU A 18 -8.95 -23.61 -11.50
C LEU A 18 -9.41 -22.49 -10.55
N LYS A 19 -10.45 -22.79 -9.77
CA LYS A 19 -10.77 -22.01 -8.57
C LYS A 19 -9.47 -21.95 -7.79
N ALA A 20 -8.79 -20.81 -7.83
CA ALA A 20 -7.84 -20.47 -6.80
C ALA A 20 -8.64 -20.59 -5.51
N GLN A 21 -8.39 -21.63 -4.75
CA GLN A 21 -8.98 -21.82 -3.44
C GLN A 21 -8.55 -20.59 -2.66
N GLU A 22 -9.50 -19.68 -2.41
CA GLU A 22 -9.28 -18.57 -1.50
C GLU A 22 -9.00 -19.20 -0.13
N GLN A 23 -7.74 -19.49 0.13
CA GLN A 23 -7.32 -19.73 1.51
C GLN A 23 -7.43 -18.37 2.21
N PRO A 24 -8.26 -18.26 3.24
CA PRO A 24 -8.28 -17.06 4.05
C PRO A 24 -6.86 -16.83 4.54
N LEU A 25 -6.35 -15.62 4.32
CA LEU A 25 -5.10 -15.17 4.89
C LEU A 25 -5.21 -15.33 6.41
N ILE A 26 -4.66 -16.46 6.90
CA ILE A 26 -4.59 -16.83 8.32
C ILE A 26 -5.98 -17.07 8.95
N SER A 27 -6.54 -18.24 8.73
CA SER A 27 -7.49 -18.82 9.69
C SER A 27 -6.75 -19.06 11.01
N PRO A 28 -7.32 -18.69 12.18
CA PRO A 28 -6.71 -18.97 13.49
C PRO A 28 -6.48 -20.47 13.76
N ASP A 29 -7.06 -21.34 12.95
CA ASP A 29 -7.07 -22.79 13.12
C ASP A 29 -6.13 -23.53 12.15
N ASP A 30 -5.53 -22.84 11.20
CA ASP A 30 -4.49 -23.44 10.37
C ASP A 30 -3.20 -23.52 11.18
N SER A 31 -2.85 -24.75 11.59
CA SER A 31 -1.56 -25.14 12.17
C SER A 31 -0.38 -24.98 11.18
N ILE A 32 -0.35 -23.89 10.41
CA ILE A 32 0.81 -23.49 9.64
C ILE A 32 1.85 -23.04 10.66
N ARG A 33 2.67 -23.99 11.11
CA ARG A 33 3.83 -23.69 11.93
C ARG A 33 4.62 -22.60 11.20
N SER A 34 4.91 -21.50 11.91
CA SER A 34 5.74 -20.44 11.36
C SER A 34 7.03 -21.04 10.77
N LEU A 35 7.61 -20.38 9.78
CA LEU A 35 8.87 -20.82 9.17
C LEU A 35 9.93 -21.08 10.25
N VAL A 36 9.98 -20.24 11.28
CA VAL A 36 10.88 -20.38 12.42
C VAL A 36 10.59 -21.66 13.21
N GLY A 37 9.33 -21.97 13.51
CA GLY A 37 8.96 -23.21 14.23
C GLY A 37 9.22 -24.49 13.42
N ARG A 38 9.29 -24.39 12.08
CA ARG A 38 9.69 -25.53 11.22
C ARG A 38 11.20 -25.73 11.17
N LEU A 39 11.96 -24.65 11.04
CA LEU A 39 13.42 -24.69 10.92
C LEU A 39 14.11 -24.85 12.29
N PHE A 40 13.50 -24.33 13.34
CA PHE A 40 14.03 -24.31 14.70
C PHE A 40 12.96 -24.79 15.70
N PRO A 41 12.71 -26.09 15.81
CA PRO A 41 11.62 -26.67 16.65
C PRO A 41 11.66 -26.25 18.12
N ASN A 42 12.85 -25.92 18.62
CA ASN A 42 13.09 -25.52 20.03
C ASN A 42 13.16 -24.00 20.19
N SER A 43 12.75 -23.22 19.17
CA SER A 43 12.73 -21.77 19.26
C SER A 43 11.63 -21.26 20.20
N ASN A 44 11.82 -20.05 20.70
CA ASN A 44 10.81 -19.37 21.52
C ASN A 44 9.44 -19.36 20.80
N PRO A 45 8.35 -19.85 21.42
CA PRO A 45 7.02 -19.89 20.80
C PRO A 45 6.48 -18.51 20.39
N ASN A 46 7.03 -17.43 20.93
CA ASN A 46 6.68 -16.07 20.54
C ASN A 46 7.44 -15.57 19.29
N LEU A 47 8.44 -16.33 18.81
CA LEU A 47 9.17 -16.02 17.59
C LEU A 47 8.45 -16.63 16.39
N SER A 48 7.97 -15.79 15.48
CA SER A 48 7.28 -16.23 14.26
C SER A 48 7.81 -15.52 13.04
N ALA A 49 7.78 -16.20 11.89
CA ALA A 49 8.02 -15.64 10.58
C ALA A 49 7.15 -16.34 9.55
N HIS A 50 6.37 -15.59 8.82
CA HIS A 50 5.56 -16.01 7.69
C HIS A 50 6.07 -15.33 6.44
N MET A 51 6.31 -16.11 5.39
CA MET A 51 6.83 -15.61 4.12
C MET A 51 5.80 -15.83 3.04
N ASN A 52 5.42 -14.76 2.36
CA ASN A 52 4.49 -14.77 1.24
C ASN A 52 5.23 -14.32 -0.03
N LEU A 53 5.06 -15.06 -1.12
CA LEU A 53 5.49 -14.64 -2.45
C LEU A 53 4.24 -14.33 -3.27
N GLN A 54 4.11 -13.07 -3.71
CA GLN A 54 3.05 -12.63 -4.59
C GLN A 54 3.58 -12.59 -6.01
N PHE A 55 2.85 -13.22 -6.93
CA PHE A 55 3.22 -13.30 -8.34
C PHE A 55 2.00 -13.03 -9.22
N SER A 56 2.15 -12.14 -10.21
CA SER A 56 1.12 -11.87 -11.22
C SER A 56 1.78 -11.65 -12.58
N THR A 57 1.23 -12.29 -13.59
CA THR A 57 1.68 -12.18 -14.97
C THR A 57 0.50 -11.91 -15.90
N SER A 58 0.75 -11.27 -17.03
CA SER A 58 -0.23 -11.09 -18.10
C SER A 58 0.39 -11.26 -19.48
N GLY A 59 -0.40 -11.69 -20.43
CA GLY A 59 -0.12 -11.57 -21.86
C GLY A 59 -0.90 -10.39 -22.43
N VAL A 60 -0.24 -9.53 -23.16
CA VAL A 60 -0.83 -8.36 -23.83
C VAL A 60 -0.60 -8.49 -25.32
N ALA A 61 -1.65 -8.24 -26.11
CA ALA A 61 -1.55 -8.13 -27.56
C ALA A 61 -2.31 -6.87 -27.98
N ASN A 62 -1.62 -5.97 -28.65
CA ASN A 62 -2.16 -4.70 -29.14
C ASN A 62 -2.47 -4.84 -30.63
N PHE A 63 -3.66 -4.37 -31.01
CA PHE A 63 -4.13 -4.37 -32.39
C PHE A 63 -4.48 -2.95 -32.80
N ILE A 64 -4.00 -2.53 -33.98
CA ILE A 64 -4.38 -1.28 -34.63
C ILE A 64 -5.08 -1.63 -35.94
N GLU A 65 -6.28 -1.10 -36.15
CA GLU A 65 -7.11 -1.33 -37.33
C GLU A 65 -7.33 -2.81 -37.69
N GLY A 66 -7.15 -3.73 -36.70
CA GLY A 66 -7.31 -5.19 -36.87
C GLY A 66 -6.01 -5.94 -37.09
N ASP A 67 -4.89 -5.27 -37.33
CA ASP A 67 -3.57 -5.85 -37.44
C ASP A 67 -2.86 -5.91 -36.08
N LEU A 68 -2.14 -7.01 -35.82
CA LEU A 68 -1.34 -7.17 -34.62
C LEU A 68 -0.13 -6.23 -34.68
N GLU A 69 -0.07 -5.26 -33.79
CA GLU A 69 1.05 -4.33 -33.68
C GLU A 69 2.17 -4.93 -32.82
N ASP A 70 1.82 -5.39 -31.62
CA ASP A 70 2.78 -6.03 -30.71
C ASP A 70 2.10 -7.11 -29.85
N ALA A 71 2.90 -8.02 -29.31
CA ALA A 71 2.48 -8.96 -28.27
C ALA A 71 3.64 -9.22 -27.31
N SER A 72 3.33 -9.26 -26.01
CA SER A 72 4.33 -9.46 -24.97
C SER A 72 3.77 -10.16 -23.73
N PHE A 73 4.65 -10.79 -22.96
CA PHE A 73 4.35 -11.25 -21.61
C PHE A 73 4.95 -10.27 -20.60
N LYS A 74 4.16 -9.93 -19.57
CA LYS A 74 4.58 -8.99 -18.52
C LYS A 74 4.45 -9.65 -17.16
N LEU A 75 5.44 -9.41 -16.29
CA LEU A 75 5.35 -9.69 -14.87
C LEU A 75 4.82 -8.43 -14.19
N ASN A 76 3.52 -8.43 -13.89
CA ASN A 76 2.85 -7.24 -13.33
C ASN A 76 3.17 -7.05 -11.85
N ARG A 77 3.42 -8.16 -11.14
CA ARG A 77 3.69 -8.12 -9.70
C ARG A 77 4.59 -9.30 -9.31
N VAL A 78 5.70 -8.98 -8.69
CA VAL A 78 6.54 -9.95 -7.99
C VAL A 78 6.94 -9.29 -6.67
N LYS A 79 6.38 -9.78 -5.53
CA LYS A 79 6.64 -9.21 -4.21
C LYS A 79 6.99 -10.32 -3.22
N LEU A 80 8.00 -10.06 -2.40
CA LEU A 80 8.32 -10.87 -1.22
C LEU A 80 7.85 -10.12 0.03
N GLU A 81 7.08 -10.79 0.86
CA GLU A 81 6.57 -10.25 2.12
C GLU A 81 6.95 -11.19 3.26
N ILE A 82 7.46 -10.64 4.34
CA ILE A 82 7.82 -11.37 5.56
C ILE A 82 7.15 -10.67 6.74
N LEU A 83 6.32 -11.41 7.45
CA LEU A 83 5.60 -10.95 8.64
C LEU A 83 5.98 -11.83 9.81
N GLY A 84 6.11 -11.25 10.99
CA GLY A 84 6.41 -12.08 12.16
C GLY A 84 6.44 -11.31 13.47
N SER A 85 6.84 -12.00 14.51
CA SER A 85 7.00 -11.45 15.85
C SER A 85 8.31 -11.89 16.47
N PHE A 86 8.91 -11.02 17.25
CA PHE A 86 10.06 -11.35 18.12
C PHE A 86 9.58 -11.73 19.54
N SER A 87 8.42 -11.21 19.93
CA SER A 87 7.80 -11.46 21.23
C SER A 87 6.30 -11.17 21.16
N LYS A 88 5.59 -11.32 22.29
CA LYS A 88 4.18 -10.92 22.41
C LYS A 88 3.95 -9.42 22.18
N GLN A 89 4.98 -8.58 22.39
CA GLN A 89 4.90 -7.13 22.29
C GLN A 89 5.47 -6.59 20.99
N PHE A 90 6.40 -7.28 20.35
CA PHE A 90 7.10 -6.81 19.17
C PHE A 90 6.81 -7.68 17.96
N SER A 91 6.30 -7.05 16.90
CA SER A 91 6.14 -7.66 15.59
C SER A 91 6.85 -6.83 14.51
N TYR A 92 7.07 -7.45 13.37
CA TYR A 92 7.74 -6.80 12.24
C TYR A 92 7.03 -7.12 10.94
N HIS A 93 7.20 -6.24 9.97
CA HIS A 93 6.72 -6.41 8.61
C HIS A 93 7.77 -5.90 7.63
N PHE A 94 8.19 -6.78 6.72
CA PHE A 94 9.04 -6.44 5.60
C PHE A 94 8.33 -6.81 4.30
N ARG A 95 8.35 -5.92 3.30
CA ARG A 95 7.85 -6.22 1.95
C ARG A 95 8.67 -5.51 0.91
N GLN A 96 9.12 -6.26 -0.10
CA GLN A 96 9.84 -5.75 -1.24
C GLN A 96 9.15 -6.13 -2.55
N SER A 97 9.04 -5.17 -3.46
CA SER A 97 8.53 -5.33 -4.82
C SER A 97 9.70 -5.38 -5.80
N PHE A 98 9.82 -6.49 -6.54
CA PHE A 98 10.92 -6.66 -7.51
C PHE A 98 10.62 -6.00 -8.86
N ASN A 99 9.40 -5.51 -9.08
CA ASN A 99 9.00 -4.80 -10.30
C ASN A 99 9.23 -3.28 -10.22
N LYS A 100 9.57 -2.74 -9.04
CA LYS A 100 9.83 -1.32 -8.87
C LYS A 100 11.28 -0.99 -9.18
N TYR A 101 11.47 0.17 -9.78
CA TYR A 101 12.80 0.71 -10.03
C TYR A 101 13.51 0.95 -8.68
N ASN A 102 14.78 0.57 -8.61
CA ASN A 102 15.61 0.83 -7.45
C ASN A 102 16.23 2.22 -7.59
N ASN A 103 15.76 3.16 -6.78
CA ASN A 103 16.43 4.42 -6.64
C ASN A 103 17.34 4.38 -5.40
N PRO A 104 18.68 4.50 -5.57
CA PRO A 104 19.62 4.45 -4.46
C PRO A 104 19.62 5.73 -3.59
N HIS A 105 19.06 6.85 -4.10
CA HIS A 105 19.06 8.15 -3.43
C HIS A 105 17.67 8.48 -2.88
N SER A 106 17.22 7.72 -1.87
CA SER A 106 15.96 8.00 -1.20
C SER A 106 16.20 8.78 0.11
N LEU A 107 15.23 9.61 0.49
CA LEU A 107 15.27 10.39 1.72
C LEU A 107 15.39 9.52 2.98
N ASP A 108 14.90 8.29 2.92
CA ASP A 108 14.92 7.30 4.01
C ASP A 108 16.11 6.32 3.92
N ASN A 109 17.03 6.52 2.97
CA ASN A 109 18.15 5.62 2.66
C ASN A 109 17.75 4.17 2.29
N LEU A 110 16.49 3.94 1.98
CA LEU A 110 15.98 2.65 1.53
C LEU A 110 15.63 2.70 0.05
N SER A 111 15.82 1.57 -0.63
CA SER A 111 15.36 1.42 -2.01
C SER A 111 13.84 1.67 -2.10
N SER A 112 13.41 2.35 -3.17
CA SER A 112 11.98 2.56 -3.46
C SER A 112 11.21 1.25 -3.69
N SER A 113 11.92 0.15 -3.98
CA SER A 113 11.36 -1.19 -4.07
C SER A 113 10.92 -1.77 -2.72
N ILE A 114 11.47 -1.27 -1.60
CA ILE A 114 11.06 -1.67 -0.26
C ILE A 114 9.79 -0.88 0.11
N GLU A 115 8.69 -1.60 0.28
CA GLU A 115 7.38 -1.03 0.62
C GLU A 115 7.19 -0.97 2.13
N TYR A 116 7.50 -2.06 2.84
CA TYR A 116 7.47 -2.10 4.30
C TYR A 116 8.83 -2.51 4.85
N ALA A 117 9.26 -1.80 5.88
CA ALA A 117 10.39 -2.17 6.72
C ALA A 117 10.13 -1.54 8.10
N LEU A 118 9.29 -2.19 8.91
CA LEU A 118 8.78 -1.62 10.15
C LEU A 118 8.78 -2.62 11.30
N VAL A 119 8.74 -2.06 12.49
CA VAL A 119 8.53 -2.77 13.75
C VAL A 119 7.34 -2.12 14.46
N ASN A 120 6.44 -2.97 14.97
CA ASN A 120 5.37 -2.57 15.86
C ASN A 120 5.71 -2.95 17.29
N TRP A 121 5.50 -2.02 18.20
CA TRP A 121 5.57 -2.24 19.64
C TRP A 121 4.19 -2.07 20.26
N LYS A 122 3.58 -3.20 20.62
CA LYS A 122 2.32 -3.23 21.38
C LYS A 122 2.62 -2.89 22.84
N MET A 123 2.53 -1.62 23.20
CA MET A 123 2.80 -1.14 24.56
C MET A 123 1.67 -1.50 25.52
N SER A 124 0.43 -1.57 25.00
CA SER A 124 -0.75 -2.03 25.74
C SER A 124 -1.81 -2.54 24.75
N ASP A 125 -2.93 -3.05 25.24
CA ASP A 125 -4.07 -3.43 24.36
C ASP A 125 -4.72 -2.24 23.67
N ARG A 126 -4.48 -1.03 24.20
CA ARG A 126 -5.03 0.21 23.64
C ARG A 126 -4.06 1.01 22.80
N PHE A 127 -2.76 0.70 22.88
CA PHE A 127 -1.76 1.51 22.19
C PHE A 127 -0.67 0.66 21.55
N THR A 128 -0.44 0.89 20.26
CA THR A 128 0.67 0.33 19.48
C THR A 128 1.46 1.44 18.82
N LEU A 129 2.77 1.42 18.98
CA LEU A 129 3.72 2.29 18.28
C LEU A 129 4.30 1.54 17.08
N THR A 130 4.26 2.15 15.91
CA THR A 130 4.89 1.65 14.68
C THR A 130 6.05 2.56 14.30
N VAL A 131 7.21 1.98 13.99
CA VAL A 131 8.41 2.73 13.56
C VAL A 131 8.98 2.06 12.32
N GLY A 132 9.36 2.84 11.33
CA GLY A 132 9.98 2.38 10.09
C GLY A 132 9.22 2.81 8.85
N LYS A 133 9.53 2.18 7.71
CA LYS A 133 8.85 2.43 6.44
C LYS A 133 7.51 1.72 6.41
N GLN A 134 6.45 2.48 6.23
CA GLN A 134 5.06 2.05 6.37
C GLN A 134 4.18 2.78 5.37
N ASP A 135 2.95 2.30 5.19
CA ASP A 135 1.94 3.02 4.42
C ASP A 135 1.51 4.32 5.11
N ILE A 136 1.17 5.31 4.30
CA ILE A 136 0.60 6.54 4.79
C ILE A 136 -0.85 6.28 5.22
N ALA A 137 -1.23 6.72 6.42
CA ALA A 137 -2.55 6.50 7.00
C ALA A 137 -3.64 7.41 6.39
N LEU A 138 -3.74 7.45 5.06
CA LEU A 138 -4.63 8.37 4.33
C LEU A 138 -6.12 8.03 4.42
N GLY A 139 -6.51 6.91 5.02
CA GLY A 139 -7.90 6.48 5.01
C GLY A 139 -8.32 5.87 3.66
N GLY A 140 -9.64 5.67 3.46
CA GLY A 140 -10.15 5.05 2.24
C GLY A 140 -10.07 3.53 2.23
N TYR A 141 -10.62 2.91 1.18
CA TYR A 141 -10.65 1.46 1.01
C TYR A 141 -9.32 0.92 0.52
N GLU A 142 -8.74 1.54 -0.49
CA GLU A 142 -7.54 1.03 -1.18
C GLU A 142 -6.30 0.93 -0.29
N TYR A 143 -6.22 1.75 0.77
CA TYR A 143 -5.11 1.74 1.72
C TYR A 143 -5.22 0.64 2.78
N TYR A 144 -6.38 0.00 2.93
CA TYR A 144 -6.63 -1.03 3.95
C TYR A 144 -6.87 -2.40 3.36
N VAL A 145 -7.28 -2.47 2.10
CA VAL A 145 -7.51 -3.75 1.44
C VAL A 145 -6.17 -4.38 1.05
N ASN A 146 -6.11 -5.70 1.15
CA ASN A 146 -4.91 -6.39 0.67
C ASN A 146 -4.71 -6.13 -0.83
N ALA A 147 -3.52 -5.71 -1.20
CA ALA A 147 -3.14 -5.39 -2.57
C ALA A 147 -3.43 -6.52 -3.59
N ILE A 148 -3.54 -7.77 -3.14
CA ILE A 148 -3.93 -8.92 -3.99
C ILE A 148 -5.37 -8.77 -4.47
N LYS A 149 -6.25 -8.17 -3.66
CA LYS A 149 -7.68 -7.99 -3.97
C LYS A 149 -7.95 -6.78 -4.87
N VAL A 150 -7.00 -5.88 -5.01
CA VAL A 150 -7.12 -4.69 -5.87
C VAL A 150 -6.61 -5.03 -7.26
N ARG A 151 -7.50 -5.04 -8.23
CA ARG A 151 -7.15 -5.29 -9.63
C ARG A 151 -6.46 -4.07 -10.25
N GLU A 152 -6.99 -2.90 -9.98
CA GLU A 152 -6.51 -1.61 -10.48
C GLU A 152 -6.71 -0.58 -9.38
N TYR A 153 -5.69 0.23 -9.13
CA TYR A 153 -5.74 1.29 -8.15
C TYR A 153 -6.36 2.56 -8.74
N SER A 154 -6.86 3.43 -7.89
CA SER A 154 -7.31 4.75 -8.33
C SER A 154 -6.12 5.57 -8.83
N GLU A 155 -6.39 6.52 -9.72
CA GLU A 155 -5.40 7.48 -10.22
C GLU A 155 -4.74 8.26 -9.06
N PHE A 156 -5.46 8.48 -7.97
CA PHE A 156 -4.91 9.08 -6.75
C PHE A 156 -3.83 8.20 -6.13
N ASN A 157 -4.08 6.90 -5.98
CA ASN A 157 -3.12 5.96 -5.40
C ASN A 157 -1.87 5.80 -6.26
N ASP A 158 -2.04 5.77 -7.59
CA ASP A 158 -0.92 5.60 -8.53
C ASP A 158 0.03 6.81 -8.55
N ASN A 159 -0.46 7.96 -8.12
CA ASN A 159 0.31 9.21 -8.14
C ASN A 159 0.83 9.66 -6.77
N ILE A 160 0.57 8.92 -5.69
CA ILE A 160 1.08 9.23 -4.36
C ILE A 160 2.16 8.23 -3.95
N SER A 161 3.17 8.72 -3.23
CA SER A 161 4.22 7.87 -2.66
C SER A 161 3.68 7.19 -1.39
N CYS A 162 3.04 6.04 -1.55
CA CYS A 162 2.26 5.38 -0.50
C CYS A 162 3.08 4.90 0.70
N TYR A 163 4.37 4.62 0.54
CA TYR A 163 5.21 4.01 1.58
C TYR A 163 6.31 4.97 2.00
N GLN A 164 6.27 5.42 3.26
CA GLN A 164 7.18 6.42 3.80
C GLN A 164 7.76 5.99 5.14
N ALA A 165 9.00 6.39 5.41
CA ALA A 165 9.62 6.17 6.71
C ALA A 165 9.13 7.19 7.74
N GLY A 166 8.85 6.71 8.96
CA GLY A 166 8.41 7.56 10.06
C GLY A 166 7.86 6.77 11.23
N VAL A 167 6.95 7.38 11.95
CA VAL A 167 6.35 6.83 13.16
C VAL A 167 4.84 6.98 13.14
N ALA A 168 4.13 6.00 13.71
CA ALA A 168 2.68 6.06 13.89
C ALA A 168 2.30 5.52 15.28
N GLY A 169 1.38 6.21 15.94
CA GLY A 169 0.71 5.75 17.15
C GLY A 169 -0.71 5.36 16.83
N ARG A 170 -1.07 4.12 17.12
CA ARG A 170 -2.42 3.56 16.94
C ARG A 170 -3.09 3.42 18.31
N PHE A 171 -4.23 4.04 18.48
CA PHE A 171 -5.01 4.08 19.72
C PHE A 171 -6.36 3.39 19.50
N ASN A 172 -6.59 2.26 20.14
CA ASN A 172 -7.90 1.62 20.22
C ASN A 172 -8.73 2.38 21.26
N LEU A 173 -9.56 3.32 20.83
CA LEU A 173 -10.40 4.15 21.69
C LEU A 173 -11.55 3.33 22.29
N SER A 174 -12.10 2.40 21.50
CA SER A 174 -13.11 1.43 21.91
C SER A 174 -12.99 0.16 21.04
N SER A 175 -13.90 -0.80 21.22
CA SER A 175 -13.99 -1.98 20.35
C SER A 175 -14.37 -1.65 18.90
N THR A 176 -14.92 -0.46 18.67
CA THR A 176 -15.41 -0.02 17.35
C THR A 176 -14.74 1.25 16.83
N ASN A 177 -13.81 1.83 17.58
CA ASN A 177 -13.16 3.09 17.18
C ASN A 177 -11.65 3.04 17.38
N GLU A 178 -10.93 3.40 16.35
CA GLU A 178 -9.48 3.48 16.33
C GLU A 178 -9.05 4.88 15.85
N LEU A 179 -8.00 5.41 16.46
CA LEU A 179 -7.35 6.64 16.03
C LEU A 179 -5.89 6.34 15.72
N VAL A 180 -5.42 6.78 14.56
CA VAL A 180 -4.01 6.72 14.16
C VAL A 180 -3.46 8.13 14.04
N LEU A 181 -2.37 8.40 14.74
CA LEU A 181 -1.56 9.61 14.60
C LEU A 181 -0.25 9.21 13.94
N GLN A 182 0.05 9.77 12.79
CA GLN A 182 1.22 9.40 12.01
C GLN A 182 2.04 10.63 11.61
N VAL A 183 3.36 10.51 11.65
CA VAL A 183 4.31 11.46 11.09
C VAL A 183 5.33 10.67 10.28
N VAL A 184 5.36 10.90 8.99
CA VAL A 184 6.25 10.22 8.05
C VAL A 184 6.91 11.24 7.11
N ASN A 185 7.94 10.83 6.38
CA ASN A 185 8.46 11.65 5.30
C ASN A 185 7.36 11.97 4.29
N ASN A 186 7.37 13.15 3.72
CA ASN A 186 6.37 13.54 2.72
C ASN A 186 6.70 13.07 1.29
N ARG A 187 7.87 12.47 1.10
CA ARG A 187 8.36 11.95 -0.19
C ARG A 187 9.39 10.86 0.03
N SER A 188 9.59 10.01 -0.97
CA SER A 188 10.63 8.97 -0.97
C SER A 188 11.91 9.43 -1.63
N GLY A 189 11.83 10.21 -2.70
CA GLY A 189 12.98 10.65 -3.50
C GLY A 189 13.62 11.95 -3.00
N GLU A 190 14.80 12.25 -3.53
CA GLU A 190 15.39 13.57 -3.44
C GLU A 190 14.65 14.55 -4.38
N ASN A 191 15.03 15.84 -4.35
CA ASN A 191 14.21 16.91 -4.95
C ASN A 191 13.93 16.76 -6.43
N ASP A 192 14.92 16.34 -7.23
CA ASP A 192 14.79 16.30 -8.68
C ASP A 192 13.81 15.20 -9.13
N GLU A 193 13.57 14.20 -8.29
CA GLU A 193 12.60 13.14 -8.53
C GLU A 193 11.21 13.48 -8.01
N THR A 194 11.14 14.26 -6.94
CA THR A 194 9.87 14.73 -6.36
C THR A 194 9.29 15.88 -7.18
N TYR A 195 10.15 16.73 -7.75
CA TYR A 195 9.77 17.86 -8.56
C TYR A 195 10.25 17.61 -9.99
N LEU A 196 9.34 17.20 -10.86
CA LEU A 196 9.60 16.77 -12.24
C LEU A 196 10.50 17.72 -13.06
N TYR A 197 10.59 18.97 -12.66
CA TYR A 197 11.40 20.03 -13.29
C TYR A 197 12.28 20.80 -12.30
N GLY A 198 12.53 20.19 -11.11
CA GLY A 198 13.22 20.86 -10.01
C GLY A 198 12.35 21.91 -9.31
N LEU A 199 12.92 22.53 -8.28
CA LEU A 199 12.25 23.64 -7.59
C LEU A 199 12.31 24.91 -8.43
N PRO A 200 11.22 25.71 -8.50
CA PRO A 200 11.25 27.01 -9.16
C PRO A 200 12.31 27.93 -8.58
N GLN A 201 12.78 28.87 -9.41
CA GLN A 201 13.73 29.88 -8.96
C GLN A 201 13.14 30.69 -7.78
N GLY A 202 13.89 30.77 -6.68
CA GLY A 202 13.46 31.47 -5.45
C GLY A 202 12.57 30.63 -4.52
N VAL A 203 12.33 29.37 -4.81
CA VAL A 203 11.64 28.44 -3.90
C VAL A 203 12.67 27.52 -3.27
N GLU A 204 12.76 27.54 -1.92
CA GLU A 204 13.65 26.67 -1.17
C GLU A 204 13.00 25.35 -0.79
N LYS A 205 13.83 24.35 -0.54
CA LYS A 205 13.40 23.04 -0.03
C LYS A 205 12.70 23.18 1.32
N ALA A 206 11.69 22.34 1.55
CA ALA A 206 11.12 22.20 2.89
C ALA A 206 12.22 21.78 3.89
N LYS A 207 12.40 22.54 4.98
CA LYS A 207 13.37 22.22 6.03
C LYS A 207 12.99 20.96 6.79
N VAL A 208 11.69 20.70 6.91
CA VAL A 208 11.13 19.55 7.60
C VAL A 208 10.17 18.84 6.63
N PRO A 209 10.68 17.90 5.79
CA PRO A 209 9.89 17.25 4.75
C PRO A 209 9.03 16.12 5.32
N VAL A 210 8.08 16.45 6.19
CA VAL A 210 7.19 15.48 6.83
C VAL A 210 5.74 15.67 6.42
N LEU A 211 4.98 14.59 6.46
CA LEU A 211 3.53 14.52 6.36
C LEU A 211 3.00 14.05 7.71
N SER A 212 2.15 14.85 8.34
CA SER A 212 1.45 14.53 9.58
C SER A 212 0.02 14.17 9.26
N THR A 213 -0.44 13.02 9.75
CA THR A 213 -1.78 12.51 9.47
C THR A 213 -2.49 12.16 10.77
N VAL A 214 -3.76 12.54 10.84
CA VAL A 214 -4.74 12.05 11.82
C VAL A 214 -5.74 11.22 11.05
N ASN A 215 -5.86 9.93 11.39
CA ASN A 215 -6.80 9.02 10.76
C ASN A 215 -7.70 8.40 11.84
N TRP A 216 -9.01 8.47 11.63
CA TRP A 216 -10.01 7.82 12.45
C TRP A 216 -10.69 6.70 11.68
N ASN A 217 -10.76 5.52 12.30
CA ASN A 217 -11.44 4.35 11.78
C ASN A 217 -12.60 3.98 12.69
N GLY A 218 -13.79 3.86 12.13
CA GLY A 218 -15.01 3.40 12.80
C GLY A 218 -15.49 2.08 12.22
N PHE A 219 -15.89 1.13 13.08
CA PHE A 219 -16.32 -0.21 12.71
C PHE A 219 -17.69 -0.46 13.33
N PHE A 220 -18.73 -0.62 12.52
CA PHE A 220 -20.11 -0.70 12.98
C PHE A 220 -20.79 -1.95 12.40
N PHE A 221 -21.84 -2.42 13.08
CA PHE A 221 -22.65 -3.56 12.64
C PHE A 221 -21.83 -4.81 12.36
N ASP A 222 -21.03 -5.26 13.33
CA ASP A 222 -20.09 -6.39 13.20
C ASP A 222 -19.12 -6.22 12.02
N ASN A 223 -18.59 -5.01 11.85
CA ASN A 223 -17.70 -4.58 10.76
C ASN A 223 -18.35 -4.53 9.36
N ALA A 224 -19.67 -4.68 9.26
CA ALA A 224 -20.36 -4.55 7.98
C ALA A 224 -20.28 -3.12 7.41
N VAL A 225 -20.16 -2.11 8.26
CA VAL A 225 -19.94 -0.71 7.89
C VAL A 225 -18.62 -0.24 8.50
N GLN A 226 -17.71 0.24 7.66
CA GLN A 226 -16.44 0.78 8.09
C GLN A 226 -16.28 2.20 7.55
N LEU A 227 -15.92 3.12 8.42
CA LEU A 227 -15.63 4.52 8.09
C LEU A 227 -14.13 4.76 8.31
N ARG A 228 -13.45 5.33 7.33
CA ARG A 228 -12.00 5.55 7.36
C ARG A 228 -11.69 6.96 6.90
N TYR A 229 -11.65 7.88 7.85
CA TYR A 229 -11.50 9.31 7.60
C TYR A 229 -10.12 9.78 8.03
N ALA A 230 -9.49 10.58 7.20
CA ALA A 230 -8.17 11.11 7.49
C ALA A 230 -8.04 12.58 7.10
N ALA A 231 -7.20 13.29 7.84
CA ALA A 231 -6.72 14.62 7.52
C ALA A 231 -5.20 14.63 7.62
N SER A 232 -4.54 15.10 6.57
CA SER A 232 -3.09 15.16 6.48
C SER A 232 -2.61 16.57 6.18
N TYR A 233 -1.48 16.92 6.77
CA TYR A 233 -0.77 18.17 6.53
C TYR A 233 0.71 17.90 6.30
N GLY A 234 1.28 18.54 5.29
CA GLY A 234 2.70 18.49 5.00
C GLY A 234 3.21 19.75 4.32
N GLN A 235 4.51 19.93 4.30
CA GLN A 235 5.16 21.03 3.62
C GLN A 235 5.92 20.47 2.40
N LEU A 236 5.54 20.88 1.19
CA LEU A 236 6.18 20.44 -0.05
C LEU A 236 7.48 21.20 -0.32
N ALA A 237 7.46 22.53 -0.12
CA ALA A 237 8.61 23.43 -0.22
C ALA A 237 8.47 24.51 0.84
N GLU A 238 9.47 25.36 1.03
CA GLU A 238 9.37 26.44 2.01
C GLU A 238 8.17 27.36 1.71
N GLY A 239 7.28 27.52 2.71
CA GLY A 239 6.04 28.27 2.57
C GLY A 239 4.95 27.62 1.69
N LYS A 240 5.16 26.38 1.19
CA LYS A 240 4.21 25.66 0.32
C LYS A 240 3.67 24.42 1.04
N ASN A 241 2.42 24.52 1.44
CA ASN A 241 1.76 23.50 2.27
C ASN A 241 0.84 22.60 1.42
N LEU A 242 0.75 21.34 1.82
CA LEU A 242 -0.20 20.35 1.33
C LEU A 242 -1.20 20.04 2.43
N TYR A 243 -2.47 20.07 2.06
CA TYR A 243 -3.58 19.56 2.88
C TYR A 243 -4.26 18.44 2.11
N CYS A 244 -4.53 17.32 2.77
CA CYS A 244 -5.26 16.21 2.17
C CYS A 244 -6.34 15.74 3.13
N PHE A 245 -7.55 15.52 2.61
CA PHE A 245 -8.68 15.00 3.36
C PHE A 245 -9.24 13.79 2.64
N THR A 246 -9.50 12.73 3.38
CA THR A 246 -10.09 11.50 2.85
C THR A 246 -11.31 11.10 3.68
N ALA A 247 -12.37 10.68 3.00
CA ALA A 247 -13.54 10.08 3.63
C ALA A 247 -13.88 8.77 2.92
N GLY A 248 -13.42 7.66 3.49
CA GLY A 248 -13.68 6.30 3.01
C GLY A 248 -14.89 5.69 3.70
N ASN A 249 -15.83 5.20 2.92
CA ASN A 249 -17.05 4.56 3.40
C ASN A 249 -17.15 3.18 2.76
N ILE A 250 -17.14 2.14 3.57
CA ILE A 250 -17.10 0.76 3.14
C ILE A 250 -18.31 0.01 3.72
N TYR A 251 -18.99 -0.73 2.86
CA TYR A 251 -19.99 -1.72 3.26
C TYR A 251 -19.54 -3.09 2.82
N GLU A 252 -19.38 -4.02 3.77
CA GLU A 252 -18.98 -5.39 3.51
C GLU A 252 -19.86 -6.36 4.31
N LYS A 253 -20.74 -7.09 3.63
CA LYS A 253 -21.59 -8.11 4.25
C LYS A 253 -21.86 -9.25 3.29
N GLY A 254 -21.47 -10.46 3.68
CA GLY A 254 -21.60 -11.65 2.85
C GLY A 254 -20.81 -11.50 1.52
N PRO A 255 -21.41 -11.76 0.36
CA PRO A 255 -20.72 -11.63 -0.93
C PRO A 255 -20.67 -10.17 -1.46
N VAL A 256 -21.27 -9.21 -0.75
CA VAL A 256 -21.38 -7.82 -1.22
C VAL A 256 -20.32 -6.97 -0.57
N ILE A 257 -19.48 -6.34 -1.39
CA ILE A 257 -18.53 -5.29 -1.00
C ILE A 257 -18.87 -4.06 -1.85
N ALA A 258 -19.15 -2.93 -1.18
CA ALA A 258 -19.34 -1.64 -1.83
C ALA A 258 -18.54 -0.59 -1.06
N TYR A 259 -17.88 0.31 -1.78
CA TYR A 259 -17.13 1.40 -1.15
C TYR A 259 -17.23 2.69 -1.96
N ILE A 260 -17.09 3.81 -1.27
CA ILE A 260 -16.97 5.14 -1.84
C ILE A 260 -15.87 5.88 -1.09
N ASP A 261 -14.80 6.22 -1.80
CA ASP A 261 -13.71 7.04 -1.29
C ASP A 261 -13.80 8.44 -1.90
N LEU A 262 -13.91 9.44 -1.04
CA LEU A 262 -13.86 10.84 -1.39
C LEU A 262 -12.52 11.39 -0.92
N MET A 263 -11.73 11.93 -1.84
CA MET A 263 -10.43 12.50 -1.56
C MET A 263 -10.36 13.93 -2.07
N TYR A 264 -9.86 14.82 -1.22
CA TYR A 264 -9.62 16.20 -1.55
C TYR A 264 -8.20 16.59 -1.15
N SER A 265 -7.44 17.12 -2.06
CA SER A 265 -6.13 17.69 -1.78
C SER A 265 -6.06 19.14 -2.21
N ALA A 266 -5.53 19.98 -1.34
CA ALA A 266 -5.22 21.38 -1.63
C ALA A 266 -3.75 21.63 -1.37
N PHE A 267 -3.08 22.24 -2.32
CA PHE A 267 -1.70 22.69 -2.18
C PHE A 267 -1.57 24.13 -2.66
N CYS A 268 -0.76 24.90 -1.96
CA CYS A 268 -0.38 26.22 -2.43
C CYS A 268 0.56 26.04 -3.62
N ALA A 269 -0.01 26.00 -4.83
CA ALA A 269 0.78 25.96 -6.05
C ALA A 269 1.63 27.23 -6.18
N VAL A 270 2.88 27.08 -6.57
CA VAL A 270 3.60 28.13 -7.30
C VAL A 270 3.17 27.95 -8.74
N ASP A 271 2.71 29.01 -9.38
CA ASP A 271 2.22 28.97 -10.76
C ASP A 271 3.07 28.04 -11.64
N GLY A 272 2.50 26.93 -12.04
CA GLY A 272 2.95 26.08 -13.13
C GLY A 272 4.01 25.04 -12.88
N VAL A 273 4.57 24.79 -11.67
CA VAL A 273 5.82 24.03 -11.57
C VAL A 273 5.84 22.86 -10.59
N ILE A 274 4.95 22.76 -9.61
CA ILE A 274 4.92 21.56 -8.75
C ILE A 274 3.85 20.61 -9.27
N LYS A 275 4.25 19.68 -10.15
CA LYS A 275 3.51 18.44 -10.38
C LYS A 275 3.98 17.39 -9.38
N THR A 276 3.61 17.54 -8.11
CA THR A 276 3.41 16.34 -7.30
C THR A 276 2.12 15.74 -7.83
N GLY A 277 2.20 14.62 -8.55
CA GLY A 277 0.97 13.95 -8.97
C GLY A 277 0.02 13.87 -7.78
N PRO A 278 -1.23 13.82 -7.89
CA PRO A 278 -2.05 13.54 -9.02
C PRO A 278 -3.17 14.57 -9.21
N CYS A 279 -3.05 15.40 -10.10
CA CYS A 279 -4.19 15.99 -10.73
C CYS A 279 -3.81 16.25 -12.18
N LYS A 280 -3.83 15.20 -12.99
CA LYS A 280 -4.12 15.36 -14.40
C LYS A 280 -5.63 15.41 -14.50
N SER A 281 -6.16 16.62 -14.67
CA SER A 281 -7.51 16.82 -15.18
C SER A 281 -7.64 16.22 -16.56
#